data_c77b8b770841c0617a0b14e4d45921a9
#
_entry.id   c77b8b770841c0617a0b14e4d45921a9
#
_cell.length_a   1.000
_cell.length_b   1.000
_cell.length_c   1.000
_cell.angle_alpha   90.00
_cell.angle_beta   90.00
_cell.angle_gamma   90.00
#
_symmetry.space_group_name_H-M   'P 1'
#
loop_
_entity.id
_entity.type
_entity.pdbx_description
1 polymer ?
#
loop_
_entity_poly.entity_id
_entity_poly.type
_entity_poly.pdbx_seq_one_letter_code
_entity_poly.pdbx_strand_id
1 'polypeptide(L)'
;MLNIETSAEEQLVLRKYNYPTEHADSLRAEMAVRQLINTLHSDGYLLASTVSRTKVNNELRLRVSIGEKFAWLKLSSGNVENSLLRRSGYKQTQFEEKPFRFNQVARMEKSLLSFAERNGYPFASLKLDSLRIEENQIGASLNLDLGPLILFDSLDIKSDFTLKARFLGNYLGIVQGSPYDQRKIDYLGQRLRNLPYLRVSEASTLTFQNSEATVHLKVQKRPVNQIDGIIGFLPNSNKSDGLLITGQVDIDLLNPFGSGKKIGLHWQKLSEETQNLNLLYAHPNVLGSPLNFDFAFDFLKQDTLFTKRIFDLKISYNLGGNSFLNAFSSSEGTNLIGTPKITNNELPSVVDFDLTSYGLGFDWNNFNDPFLISKGTGFNLKASTGNKKISRNVGLPSAVYQGVDLKTLQYTFDLNFQNYLRLKNNFVLVNKLRGGLKANDQLFRNDAFRLGGLKTIRGFNENFFFATKYALATLEGRLLFDESSYLLLFSDLAYLRGEFKTSPTSDWALGLGAGLSFATSSGIFNFIYALGSSQNTGKFNFNQSKIHFGYTTRF
;
A
#
# COMPACT_ATOMS: atom_id res chain seq x y z
N MET A 1 41.76 -29.79 9.24
CA MET A 1 41.22 -30.48 8.06
C MET A 1 40.20 -31.51 8.47
N LEU A 2 39.14 -31.67 7.71
CA LEU A 2 38.13 -32.72 7.87
C LEU A 2 38.33 -33.75 6.76
N ASN A 3 38.53 -35.03 7.15
CA ASN A 3 38.61 -36.14 6.22
C ASN A 3 37.48 -37.14 6.53
N ILE A 4 36.64 -37.41 5.52
CA ILE A 4 35.52 -38.34 5.65
C ILE A 4 35.89 -39.62 4.90
N GLU A 5 36.04 -40.71 5.65
CA GLU A 5 36.30 -42.05 5.13
C GLU A 5 34.97 -42.81 5.00
N THR A 6 34.76 -43.44 3.87
CA THR A 6 33.57 -44.25 3.57
C THR A 6 33.94 -45.35 2.57
N SER A 7 33.06 -46.31 2.29
CA SER A 7 33.29 -47.34 1.28
C SER A 7 33.40 -46.74 -0.14
N ALA A 8 34.03 -47.46 -1.09
CA ALA A 8 34.23 -46.98 -2.45
C ALA A 8 32.89 -46.64 -3.16
N GLU A 9 31.83 -47.39 -2.90
CA GLU A 9 30.48 -47.15 -3.46
C GLU A 9 29.83 -45.93 -2.83
N GLU A 10 29.93 -45.78 -1.51
CA GLU A 10 29.37 -44.63 -0.79
C GLU A 10 30.10 -43.31 -1.12
N GLN A 11 31.37 -43.40 -1.52
CA GLN A 11 32.16 -42.25 -1.93
C GLN A 11 31.58 -41.60 -3.21
N LEU A 12 30.98 -42.38 -4.12
CA LEU A 12 30.26 -41.86 -5.30
C LEU A 12 28.99 -41.08 -4.90
N VAL A 13 28.34 -41.52 -3.82
CA VAL A 13 27.19 -40.79 -3.26
C VAL A 13 27.67 -39.50 -2.61
N LEU A 14 28.72 -39.57 -1.77
CA LEU A 14 29.25 -38.41 -1.03
C LEU A 14 29.70 -37.26 -1.95
N ARG A 15 30.25 -37.57 -3.13
CA ARG A 15 30.67 -36.58 -4.14
C ARG A 15 29.54 -35.70 -4.66
N LYS A 16 28.28 -36.12 -4.50
CA LYS A 16 27.08 -35.31 -4.90
C LYS A 16 26.76 -34.21 -3.91
N TYR A 17 27.37 -34.24 -2.71
CA TYR A 17 27.12 -33.30 -1.63
C TYR A 17 28.32 -32.39 -1.46
N ASN A 18 28.03 -31.08 -1.44
CA ASN A 18 29.07 -30.09 -1.20
C ASN A 18 29.20 -29.85 0.32
N TYR A 19 30.35 -30.20 0.90
CA TYR A 19 30.67 -29.92 2.30
C TYR A 19 32.08 -29.36 2.41
N PRO A 20 32.29 -28.36 3.29
CA PRO A 20 33.61 -27.78 3.48
C PRO A 20 34.53 -28.79 4.18
N THR A 21 35.77 -28.90 3.70
CA THR A 21 36.82 -29.77 4.27
C THR A 21 37.79 -29.02 5.18
N GLU A 22 37.83 -27.69 5.09
CA GLU A 22 38.64 -26.84 5.95
C GLU A 22 37.80 -26.14 6.99
N HIS A 23 38.18 -26.26 8.26
CA HIS A 23 37.48 -25.66 9.38
C HIS A 23 38.45 -25.03 10.37
N ALA A 24 38.02 -23.93 11.02
CA ALA A 24 38.85 -23.22 12.00
C ALA A 24 39.13 -24.04 13.25
N ASP A 25 38.21 -24.94 13.63
CA ASP A 25 38.30 -25.80 14.80
C ASP A 25 37.58 -27.14 14.60
N SER A 26 37.81 -28.10 15.53
CA SER A 26 37.18 -29.43 15.47
C SER A 26 35.66 -29.38 15.69
N LEU A 27 35.14 -28.40 16.45
CA LEU A 27 33.71 -28.25 16.70
C LEU A 27 32.96 -27.88 15.41
N ARG A 28 33.50 -26.95 14.63
CA ARG A 28 32.93 -26.58 13.33
C ARG A 28 32.97 -27.70 12.31
N ALA A 29 34.05 -28.51 12.33
CA ALA A 29 34.16 -29.71 11.51
C ALA A 29 33.08 -30.73 11.87
N GLU A 30 32.81 -30.97 13.15
CA GLU A 30 31.72 -31.85 13.60
C GLU A 30 30.33 -31.33 13.23
N MET A 31 30.10 -30.02 13.36
CA MET A 31 28.86 -29.42 12.92
C MET A 31 28.60 -29.59 11.41
N ALA A 32 29.65 -29.46 10.60
CA ALA A 32 29.59 -29.70 9.15
C ALA A 32 29.23 -31.15 8.82
N VAL A 33 29.84 -32.14 9.50
CA VAL A 33 29.48 -33.54 9.32
C VAL A 33 28.05 -33.84 9.78
N ARG A 34 27.62 -33.28 10.92
CA ARG A 34 26.24 -33.43 11.39
C ARG A 34 25.25 -32.84 10.38
N GLN A 35 25.59 -31.70 9.78
CA GLN A 35 24.79 -31.10 8.72
C GLN A 35 24.75 -31.96 7.46
N LEU A 36 25.88 -32.57 7.07
CA LEU A 36 25.96 -33.51 5.95
C LEU A 36 25.06 -34.73 6.19
N ILE A 37 25.15 -35.36 7.37
CA ILE A 37 24.31 -36.50 7.75
C ILE A 37 22.82 -36.11 7.72
N ASN A 38 22.46 -34.97 8.25
CA ASN A 38 21.08 -34.47 8.17
C ASN A 38 20.60 -34.27 6.71
N THR A 39 21.50 -33.82 5.83
CA THR A 39 21.20 -33.68 4.39
C THR A 39 21.00 -35.05 3.73
N LEU A 40 21.86 -36.04 4.06
CA LEU A 40 21.72 -37.42 3.60
C LEU A 40 20.38 -38.04 4.07
N HIS A 41 20.03 -37.86 5.36
CA HIS A 41 18.71 -38.27 5.87
C HIS A 41 17.54 -37.62 5.11
N SER A 42 17.65 -36.31 4.82
CA SER A 42 16.65 -35.59 4.06
C SER A 42 16.46 -36.09 2.64
N ASP A 43 17.52 -36.64 2.04
CA ASP A 43 17.53 -37.20 0.70
C ASP A 43 17.21 -38.71 0.64
N GLY A 44 16.94 -39.30 1.81
CA GLY A 44 16.49 -40.69 1.93
C GLY A 44 17.56 -41.73 2.34
N TYR A 45 18.77 -41.32 2.70
CA TYR A 45 19.78 -42.23 3.28
C TYR A 45 19.61 -42.27 4.79
N LEU A 46 18.55 -42.91 5.27
CA LEU A 46 18.10 -42.81 6.66
C LEU A 46 19.04 -43.51 7.66
N LEU A 47 19.88 -44.44 7.19
CA LEU A 47 20.86 -45.14 8.01
C LEU A 47 22.22 -44.43 8.04
N ALA A 48 22.35 -43.28 7.36
CA ALA A 48 23.59 -42.52 7.36
C ALA A 48 24.01 -42.13 8.78
N SER A 49 25.21 -42.51 9.18
CA SER A 49 25.73 -42.28 10.54
C SER A 49 27.24 -42.22 10.60
N THR A 50 27.75 -41.59 11.65
CA THR A 50 29.18 -41.61 11.95
C THR A 50 29.52 -42.88 12.72
N VAL A 51 30.35 -43.76 12.12
CA VAL A 51 30.74 -45.06 12.69
C VAL A 51 31.91 -44.91 13.66
N SER A 52 32.91 -44.12 13.30
CA SER A 52 34.08 -43.90 14.15
C SER A 52 34.65 -42.50 13.98
N ARG A 53 35.36 -42.05 15.00
CA ARG A 53 36.00 -40.74 15.07
C ARG A 53 37.41 -40.86 15.57
N THR A 54 38.36 -40.31 14.83
CA THR A 54 39.78 -40.32 15.21
C THR A 54 40.37 -38.93 14.94
N LYS A 55 41.09 -38.38 15.90
CA LYS A 55 41.82 -37.13 15.74
C LYS A 55 43.29 -37.42 15.68
N VAL A 56 43.93 -37.15 14.56
CA VAL A 56 45.37 -37.34 14.37
C VAL A 56 45.98 -35.98 14.00
N ASN A 57 46.84 -35.49 14.87
CA ASN A 57 47.41 -34.13 14.75
C ASN A 57 46.32 -33.05 14.59
N ASN A 58 46.28 -32.36 13.46
CA ASN A 58 45.30 -31.30 13.16
C ASN A 58 44.22 -31.77 12.18
N GLU A 59 44.09 -33.08 11.94
CA GLU A 59 43.14 -33.72 11.04
C GLU A 59 42.10 -34.49 11.87
N LEU A 60 40.80 -34.18 11.61
CA LEU A 60 39.66 -34.94 12.13
C LEU A 60 39.26 -35.97 11.06
N ARG A 61 39.47 -37.24 11.33
CA ARG A 61 39.07 -38.37 10.48
C ARG A 61 37.77 -38.96 11.03
N LEU A 62 36.74 -38.96 10.20
CA LEU A 62 35.43 -39.49 10.54
C LEU A 62 35.08 -40.58 9.54
N ARG A 63 34.78 -41.76 10.03
CA ARG A 63 34.24 -42.83 9.19
C ARG A 63 32.72 -42.69 9.19
N VAL A 64 32.15 -42.44 8.01
CA VAL A 64 30.71 -42.30 7.80
C VAL A 64 30.22 -43.50 7.00
N SER A 65 29.18 -44.17 7.48
CA SER A 65 28.39 -45.11 6.69
C SER A 65 27.17 -44.42 6.18
N ILE A 66 26.90 -44.51 4.89
CA ILE A 66 25.76 -43.85 4.24
C ILE A 66 24.58 -44.81 4.17
N GLY A 67 24.82 -46.06 3.87
CA GLY A 67 23.79 -47.07 3.68
C GLY A 67 23.01 -46.90 2.36
N GLU A 68 21.97 -47.68 2.20
CA GLU A 68 21.13 -47.65 1.02
C GLU A 68 20.08 -46.52 1.09
N LYS A 69 19.63 -46.14 -0.09
CA LYS A 69 18.59 -45.11 -0.21
C LYS A 69 17.20 -45.71 -0.05
N PHE A 70 16.45 -45.18 0.88
CA PHE A 70 15.07 -45.59 1.11
C PHE A 70 14.11 -45.06 0.03
N ALA A 71 13.09 -45.86 -0.24
CA ALA A 71 11.96 -45.51 -1.08
C ALA A 71 10.66 -45.59 -0.29
N TRP A 72 9.62 -44.97 -0.78
CA TRP A 72 8.28 -45.20 -0.28
C TRP A 72 7.75 -46.55 -0.76
N LEU A 73 7.33 -47.42 0.16
CA LEU A 73 6.40 -48.50 -0.17
C LEU A 73 5.05 -47.88 -0.46
N LYS A 74 4.49 -47.13 0.51
CA LYS A 74 3.26 -46.38 0.37
C LYS A 74 3.09 -45.40 1.53
N LEU A 75 2.71 -44.15 1.24
CA LEU A 75 2.17 -43.25 2.25
C LEU A 75 0.67 -43.16 2.07
N SER A 76 -0.11 -43.72 3.01
CA SER A 76 -1.56 -43.66 2.96
C SER A 76 -2.12 -42.38 3.59
N SER A 77 -3.32 -41.98 3.19
CA SER A 77 -4.01 -40.78 3.68
C SER A 77 -4.36 -40.83 5.18
N GLY A 78 -4.40 -42.03 5.76
CA GLY A 78 -4.81 -42.23 7.15
C GLY A 78 -6.19 -41.63 7.44
N ASN A 79 -6.27 -40.81 8.49
CA ASN A 79 -7.49 -40.11 8.89
C ASN A 79 -7.68 -38.73 8.23
N VAL A 80 -6.76 -38.32 7.33
CA VAL A 80 -6.83 -37.00 6.71
C VAL A 80 -7.87 -36.99 5.59
N GLU A 81 -8.78 -36.04 5.66
CA GLU A 81 -9.83 -35.89 4.66
C GLU A 81 -9.28 -35.57 3.26
N ASN A 82 -9.84 -36.20 2.23
CA ASN A 82 -9.40 -36.07 0.83
C ASN A 82 -9.42 -34.61 0.32
N SER A 83 -10.31 -33.77 0.83
CA SER A 83 -10.39 -32.34 0.51
C SER A 83 -9.16 -31.59 0.98
N LEU A 84 -8.65 -31.89 2.17
CA LEU A 84 -7.44 -31.33 2.77
C LEU A 84 -6.17 -31.82 2.07
N LEU A 85 -6.12 -33.11 1.79
CA LEU A 85 -4.99 -33.72 1.08
C LEU A 85 -4.77 -33.09 -0.29
N ARG A 86 -5.83 -32.88 -1.07
CA ARG A 86 -5.72 -32.21 -2.38
C ARG A 86 -5.17 -30.79 -2.26
N ARG A 87 -5.56 -30.05 -1.23
CA ARG A 87 -5.04 -28.68 -0.97
C ARG A 87 -3.59 -28.66 -0.51
N SER A 88 -3.13 -29.70 0.17
CA SER A 88 -1.72 -29.81 0.60
C SER A 88 -0.77 -30.20 -0.52
N GLY A 89 -1.27 -30.49 -1.71
CA GLY A 89 -0.48 -30.99 -2.84
C GLY A 89 -0.15 -32.47 -2.76
N TYR A 90 -0.75 -33.20 -1.81
CA TYR A 90 -0.59 -34.67 -1.73
C TYR A 90 -1.16 -35.34 -2.98
N LYS A 91 -0.34 -36.19 -3.59
CA LYS A 91 -0.73 -37.13 -4.64
C LYS A 91 -0.15 -38.48 -4.29
N GLN A 92 -0.97 -39.52 -4.15
CA GLN A 92 -0.54 -40.86 -3.76
C GLN A 92 0.60 -41.38 -4.66
N THR A 93 0.53 -41.10 -5.96
CA THR A 93 1.56 -41.50 -6.94
C THR A 93 2.95 -40.91 -6.68
N GLN A 94 3.08 -39.89 -5.83
CA GLN A 94 4.36 -39.30 -5.42
C GLN A 94 4.97 -40.02 -4.22
N PHE A 95 4.18 -40.86 -3.51
CA PHE A 95 4.53 -41.55 -2.29
C PHE A 95 4.29 -43.07 -2.41
N GLU A 96 4.40 -43.62 -3.60
CA GLU A 96 4.26 -45.03 -3.89
C GLU A 96 5.40 -45.42 -4.83
N GLU A 97 6.28 -46.32 -4.39
CA GLU A 97 7.49 -46.79 -5.11
C GLU A 97 8.42 -45.64 -5.60
N LYS A 98 8.43 -44.53 -4.91
CA LYS A 98 9.26 -43.34 -5.23
C LYS A 98 10.32 -43.15 -4.16
N PRO A 99 11.47 -42.55 -4.49
CA PRO A 99 12.51 -42.27 -3.51
C PRO A 99 11.96 -41.48 -2.32
N PHE A 100 12.29 -41.90 -1.11
CA PHE A 100 11.93 -41.16 0.09
C PHE A 100 12.66 -39.81 0.10
N ARG A 101 11.91 -38.75 0.35
CA ARG A 101 12.41 -37.38 0.50
C ARG A 101 11.70 -36.69 1.66
N PHE A 102 12.42 -36.49 2.75
CA PHE A 102 11.85 -35.83 3.94
C PHE A 102 11.27 -34.47 3.65
N ASN A 103 11.90 -33.68 2.78
CA ASN A 103 11.42 -32.36 2.38
C ASN A 103 10.03 -32.35 1.70
N GLN A 104 9.60 -33.47 1.11
CA GLN A 104 8.25 -33.59 0.55
C GLN A 104 7.23 -33.77 1.68
N VAL A 105 7.56 -34.60 2.66
CA VAL A 105 6.71 -34.81 3.85
C VAL A 105 6.60 -33.52 4.65
N ALA A 106 7.73 -32.86 4.93
CA ALA A 106 7.74 -31.60 5.69
C ALA A 106 6.93 -30.48 5.00
N ARG A 107 6.98 -30.38 3.67
CA ARG A 107 6.16 -29.42 2.93
C ARG A 107 4.66 -29.73 3.01
N MET A 108 4.28 -31.00 2.90
CA MET A 108 2.92 -31.45 3.05
C MET A 108 2.39 -31.20 4.46
N GLU A 109 3.17 -31.58 5.47
CA GLU A 109 2.88 -31.34 6.88
C GLU A 109 2.65 -29.84 7.13
N LYS A 110 3.61 -28.99 6.73
CA LYS A 110 3.46 -27.54 6.86
C LYS A 110 2.20 -27.01 6.18
N SER A 111 1.84 -27.55 5.01
CA SER A 111 0.63 -27.12 4.30
C SER A 111 -0.64 -27.51 5.04
N LEU A 112 -0.71 -28.74 5.57
CA LEU A 112 -1.86 -29.24 6.35
C LEU A 112 -2.00 -28.48 7.67
N LEU A 113 -0.93 -28.32 8.42
CA LEU A 113 -0.96 -27.59 9.70
C LEU A 113 -1.28 -26.11 9.49
N SER A 114 -0.70 -25.45 8.49
CA SER A 114 -1.06 -24.07 8.15
C SER A 114 -2.53 -23.93 7.75
N PHE A 115 -3.13 -24.94 7.13
CA PHE A 115 -4.56 -24.92 6.86
C PHE A 115 -5.36 -25.03 8.18
N ALA A 116 -5.00 -25.96 9.04
CA ALA A 116 -5.66 -26.15 10.35
C ALA A 116 -5.60 -24.87 11.21
N GLU A 117 -4.42 -24.26 11.33
CA GLU A 117 -4.19 -22.99 12.05
C GLU A 117 -5.04 -21.82 11.52
N ARG A 118 -5.36 -21.84 10.23
CA ARG A 118 -6.20 -20.80 9.59
C ARG A 118 -7.70 -21.04 9.77
N ASN A 119 -8.09 -22.21 10.25
CA ASN A 119 -9.48 -22.65 10.34
C ASN A 119 -9.87 -23.05 11.77
N GLY A 120 -9.22 -22.47 12.79
CA GLY A 120 -9.60 -22.63 14.18
C GLY A 120 -8.82 -23.67 14.96
N TYR A 121 -7.79 -24.30 14.39
CA TYR A 121 -7.06 -25.39 15.02
C TYR A 121 -5.55 -25.08 15.16
N PRO A 122 -5.15 -24.10 16.02
CA PRO A 122 -3.74 -23.72 16.19
C PRO A 122 -2.88 -24.81 16.85
N PHE A 123 -3.49 -25.79 17.48
CA PHE A 123 -2.80 -26.90 18.17
C PHE A 123 -2.80 -28.21 17.37
N ALA A 124 -3.18 -28.12 16.07
CA ALA A 124 -3.14 -29.31 15.22
C ALA A 124 -1.74 -29.91 15.13
N SER A 125 -1.68 -31.22 15.10
CA SER A 125 -0.43 -31.96 14.90
C SER A 125 -0.61 -33.05 13.85
N LEU A 126 0.45 -33.30 13.06
CA LEU A 126 0.50 -34.36 12.07
C LEU A 126 1.62 -35.32 12.43
N LYS A 127 1.32 -36.62 12.44
CA LYS A 127 2.29 -37.68 12.68
C LYS A 127 2.24 -38.70 11.57
N LEU A 128 3.37 -39.33 11.29
CA LEU A 128 3.41 -40.56 10.52
C LEU A 128 3.15 -41.71 11.48
N ASP A 129 2.07 -42.45 11.23
CA ASP A 129 1.68 -43.61 12.03
C ASP A 129 1.83 -44.89 11.23
N SER A 130 1.76 -46.06 11.94
CA SER A 130 1.79 -47.38 11.33
C SER A 130 3.01 -47.58 10.44
N LEU A 131 4.19 -47.13 10.93
CA LEU A 131 5.46 -47.25 10.22
C LEU A 131 5.78 -48.72 10.00
N ARG A 132 6.02 -49.10 8.75
CA ARG A 132 6.52 -50.39 8.32
C ARG A 132 7.81 -50.18 7.52
N ILE A 133 8.81 -50.94 7.82
CA ILE A 133 10.08 -50.94 7.09
C ILE A 133 10.27 -52.34 6.57
N GLU A 134 10.26 -52.49 5.25
CA GLU A 134 10.52 -53.74 4.56
C GLU A 134 11.72 -53.50 3.64
N GLU A 135 12.86 -54.16 3.96
CA GLU A 135 14.14 -53.88 3.30
C GLU A 135 14.47 -52.36 3.34
N ASN A 136 14.48 -51.70 2.17
CA ASN A 136 14.76 -50.28 2.03
C ASN A 136 13.49 -49.46 1.65
N GLN A 137 12.31 -49.99 1.96
CA GLN A 137 11.03 -49.34 1.70
C GLN A 137 10.29 -48.97 2.99
N ILE A 138 9.65 -47.80 3.00
CA ILE A 138 8.91 -47.29 4.13
C ILE A 138 7.44 -47.19 3.78
N GLY A 139 6.60 -47.91 4.51
CA GLY A 139 5.16 -47.73 4.54
C GLY A 139 4.75 -46.88 5.75
N ALA A 140 3.86 -45.93 5.58
CA ALA A 140 3.31 -45.13 6.67
C ALA A 140 1.87 -44.66 6.36
N SER A 141 1.18 -44.22 7.39
CA SER A 141 -0.10 -43.53 7.25
C SER A 141 -0.06 -42.16 7.92
N LEU A 142 -0.79 -41.21 7.38
CA LEU A 142 -0.93 -39.88 7.99
C LEU A 142 -1.92 -39.93 9.13
N ASN A 143 -1.58 -39.37 10.27
CA ASN A 143 -2.44 -39.20 11.41
C ASN A 143 -2.49 -37.73 11.80
N LEU A 144 -3.58 -37.05 11.45
CA LEU A 144 -3.85 -35.65 11.75
C LEU A 144 -4.73 -35.58 13.01
N ASP A 145 -4.19 -34.99 14.05
CA ASP A 145 -4.95 -34.59 15.24
C ASP A 145 -5.19 -33.07 15.14
N LEU A 146 -6.43 -32.65 15.01
CA LEU A 146 -6.78 -31.23 14.92
C LEU A 146 -6.73 -30.51 16.27
N GLY A 147 -6.84 -31.27 17.38
CA GLY A 147 -7.00 -30.68 18.70
C GLY A 147 -8.34 -29.91 18.85
N PRO A 148 -8.51 -29.08 19.89
CA PRO A 148 -9.72 -28.33 20.12
C PRO A 148 -9.91 -27.21 19.09
N LEU A 149 -11.17 -26.97 18.71
CA LEU A 149 -11.54 -25.76 17.95
C LEU A 149 -11.38 -24.55 18.87
N ILE A 150 -10.58 -23.59 18.45
CA ILE A 150 -10.34 -22.34 19.16
C ILE A 150 -11.13 -21.21 18.48
N LEU A 151 -11.85 -20.44 19.27
CA LEU A 151 -12.56 -19.24 18.83
C LEU A 151 -11.86 -17.99 19.37
N PHE A 152 -11.96 -16.88 18.68
CA PHE A 152 -11.55 -15.60 19.25
C PHE A 152 -12.56 -15.18 20.34
N ASP A 153 -12.07 -14.87 21.54
CA ASP A 153 -12.87 -14.29 22.62
C ASP A 153 -12.95 -12.77 22.46
N SER A 154 -11.85 -12.07 22.72
CA SER A 154 -11.84 -10.61 22.82
C SER A 154 -10.50 -10.01 22.48
N LEU A 155 -10.50 -8.67 22.31
CA LEU A 155 -9.30 -7.84 22.31
C LEU A 155 -9.18 -7.18 23.69
N ASP A 156 -8.13 -7.52 24.44
CA ASP A 156 -7.72 -6.78 25.64
C ASP A 156 -6.81 -5.61 25.21
N ILE A 157 -7.35 -4.39 25.28
CA ILE A 157 -6.67 -3.19 24.78
C ILE A 157 -6.27 -2.31 25.96
N LYS A 158 -4.96 -2.16 26.17
CA LYS A 158 -4.39 -1.16 27.07
C LYS A 158 -3.96 0.05 26.26
N SER A 159 -4.66 1.18 26.43
CA SER A 159 -4.40 2.43 25.70
C SER A 159 -4.54 3.65 26.62
N ASP A 160 -3.81 4.72 26.30
CA ASP A 160 -3.86 6.04 26.96
C ASP A 160 -4.89 6.99 26.30
N PHE A 161 -5.68 6.51 25.35
CA PHE A 161 -6.69 7.28 24.62
C PHE A 161 -7.95 6.44 24.33
N THR A 162 -9.03 7.10 23.92
CA THR A 162 -10.28 6.41 23.60
C THR A 162 -10.15 5.62 22.30
N LEU A 163 -10.29 4.29 22.40
CA LEU A 163 -10.28 3.37 21.26
C LEU A 163 -11.38 2.32 21.48
N LYS A 164 -12.33 2.24 20.56
CA LYS A 164 -13.45 1.29 20.68
C LYS A 164 -12.98 -0.12 20.29
N ALA A 165 -13.01 -1.06 21.23
CA ALA A 165 -12.59 -2.44 21.00
C ALA A 165 -13.33 -3.10 19.84
N ARG A 166 -14.65 -2.88 19.72
CA ARG A 166 -15.46 -3.39 18.62
C ARG A 166 -14.97 -2.90 17.24
N PHE A 167 -14.61 -1.61 17.14
CA PHE A 167 -14.04 -1.08 15.90
C PHE A 167 -12.70 -1.74 15.58
N LEU A 168 -11.80 -1.80 16.57
CA LEU A 168 -10.47 -2.37 16.35
C LEU A 168 -10.55 -3.87 16.04
N GLY A 169 -11.43 -4.62 16.70
CA GLY A 169 -11.67 -6.03 16.42
C GLY A 169 -12.13 -6.27 14.98
N ASN A 170 -13.11 -5.51 14.51
CA ASN A 170 -13.58 -5.58 13.13
C ASN A 170 -12.48 -5.21 12.12
N TYR A 171 -11.72 -4.14 12.40
CA TYR A 171 -10.61 -3.71 11.57
C TYR A 171 -9.51 -4.76 11.47
N LEU A 172 -9.16 -5.41 12.57
CA LEU A 172 -8.16 -6.48 12.62
C LEU A 172 -8.70 -7.83 12.12
N GLY A 173 -10.03 -7.95 12.00
CA GLY A 173 -10.72 -9.20 11.68
C GLY A 173 -10.77 -10.18 12.84
N ILE A 174 -10.53 -9.71 14.08
CA ILE A 174 -10.61 -10.47 15.33
C ILE A 174 -12.00 -10.21 15.92
N VAL A 175 -12.96 -11.02 15.52
CA VAL A 175 -14.36 -10.88 15.94
C VAL A 175 -14.67 -11.98 16.95
N GLN A 176 -15.27 -11.62 18.08
CA GLN A 176 -15.67 -12.55 19.12
C GLN A 176 -16.52 -13.70 18.56
N GLY A 177 -16.22 -14.92 18.95
CA GLY A 177 -16.89 -16.14 18.51
C GLY A 177 -16.51 -16.60 17.09
N SER A 178 -15.67 -15.87 16.34
CA SER A 178 -15.17 -16.35 15.05
C SER A 178 -14.02 -17.33 15.25
N PRO A 179 -13.84 -18.33 14.33
CA PRO A 179 -12.73 -19.25 14.42
C PRO A 179 -11.38 -18.53 14.38
N TYR A 180 -10.43 -19.04 15.17
CA TYR A 180 -9.03 -18.59 15.15
C TYR A 180 -8.45 -18.67 13.73
N ASP A 181 -7.68 -17.69 13.36
CA ASP A 181 -6.97 -17.65 12.08
C ASP A 181 -5.57 -17.04 12.29
N GLN A 182 -4.54 -17.87 12.19
CA GLN A 182 -3.14 -17.48 12.40
C GLN A 182 -2.72 -16.30 11.51
N ARG A 183 -3.25 -16.20 10.29
CA ARG A 183 -2.92 -15.09 9.37
C ARG A 183 -3.31 -13.73 9.96
N LYS A 184 -4.41 -13.65 10.72
CA LYS A 184 -4.85 -12.41 11.36
C LYS A 184 -3.84 -11.97 12.42
N ILE A 185 -3.23 -12.92 13.11
CA ILE A 185 -2.19 -12.68 14.11
C ILE A 185 -0.86 -12.29 13.44
N ASP A 186 -0.47 -13.00 12.39
CA ASP A 186 0.76 -12.71 11.63
C ASP A 186 0.75 -11.28 11.05
N TYR A 187 -0.41 -10.82 10.57
CA TYR A 187 -0.58 -9.48 10.01
C TYR A 187 -0.97 -8.41 11.03
N LEU A 188 -1.20 -8.77 12.29
CA LEU A 188 -1.68 -7.88 13.35
C LEU A 188 -0.81 -6.61 13.49
N GLY A 189 0.51 -6.80 13.64
CA GLY A 189 1.44 -5.70 13.78
C GLY A 189 1.49 -4.77 12.56
N GLN A 190 1.35 -5.32 11.36
CA GLN A 190 1.28 -4.52 10.13
C GLN A 190 -0.02 -3.72 10.08
N ARG A 191 -1.16 -4.33 10.38
CA ARG A 191 -2.46 -3.65 10.40
C ARG A 191 -2.50 -2.53 11.44
N LEU A 192 -1.96 -2.76 12.63
CA LEU A 192 -1.89 -1.72 13.66
C LEU A 192 -1.01 -0.54 13.21
N ARG A 193 0.14 -0.79 12.58
CA ARG A 193 1.00 0.29 12.02
C ARG A 193 0.30 1.12 10.93
N ASN A 194 -0.69 0.57 10.25
CA ASN A 194 -1.48 1.29 9.25
C ASN A 194 -2.52 2.24 9.85
N LEU A 195 -2.77 2.15 11.15
CA LEU A 195 -3.61 3.11 11.87
C LEU A 195 -2.73 4.30 12.31
N PRO A 196 -2.84 5.46 11.64
CA PRO A 196 -1.88 6.54 11.83
C PRO A 196 -1.92 7.15 13.22
N TYR A 197 -3.04 7.05 13.94
CA TYR A 197 -3.32 7.67 15.24
C TYR A 197 -2.88 6.84 16.43
N LEU A 198 -2.29 5.66 16.21
CA LEU A 198 -1.75 4.84 17.28
C LEU A 198 -0.31 4.38 17.00
N ARG A 199 0.40 4.12 18.08
CA ARG A 199 1.71 3.48 18.09
C ARG A 199 1.64 2.23 18.96
N VAL A 200 2.16 1.11 18.45
CA VAL A 200 2.31 -0.12 19.24
C VAL A 200 3.49 0.07 20.19
N SER A 201 3.24 0.03 21.50
CA SER A 201 4.28 0.21 22.53
C SER A 201 4.99 -1.08 22.89
N GLU A 202 4.30 -2.21 22.80
CA GLU A 202 4.85 -3.53 23.07
C GLU A 202 4.33 -4.55 22.05
N ALA A 203 5.07 -5.63 21.85
CA ALA A 203 4.61 -6.72 20.99
C ALA A 203 3.29 -7.28 21.53
N SER A 204 2.33 -7.51 20.63
CA SER A 204 1.07 -8.16 20.99
C SER A 204 1.31 -9.58 21.49
N THR A 205 0.58 -9.98 22.51
CA THR A 205 0.63 -11.33 23.07
C THR A 205 -0.73 -12.03 22.90
N LEU A 206 -0.70 -13.34 22.91
CA LEU A 206 -1.86 -14.19 22.72
C LEU A 206 -1.96 -15.18 23.87
N THR A 207 -3.13 -15.31 24.49
CA THR A 207 -3.40 -16.32 25.49
C THR A 207 -4.54 -17.22 25.03
N PHE A 208 -4.40 -18.52 25.34
CA PHE A 208 -5.41 -19.53 25.05
C PHE A 208 -5.96 -20.08 26.37
N GLN A 209 -7.26 -20.01 26.56
CA GLN A 209 -7.94 -20.56 27.73
C GLN A 209 -9.35 -21.00 27.35
N ASN A 210 -9.80 -22.16 27.84
CA ASN A 210 -11.17 -22.67 27.63
C ASN A 210 -11.59 -22.71 26.13
N SER A 211 -10.70 -23.13 25.24
CA SER A 211 -10.93 -23.13 23.78
C SER A 211 -11.17 -21.74 23.18
N GLU A 212 -10.72 -20.69 23.83
CA GLU A 212 -10.79 -19.32 23.38
C GLU A 212 -9.40 -18.70 23.30
N ALA A 213 -9.25 -17.74 22.38
CA ALA A 213 -8.04 -16.98 22.14
C ALA A 213 -8.26 -15.50 22.44
N THR A 214 -7.58 -14.96 23.43
CA THR A 214 -7.57 -13.52 23.76
C THR A 214 -6.30 -12.87 23.24
N VAL A 215 -6.46 -11.78 22.49
CA VAL A 215 -5.35 -10.99 21.96
C VAL A 215 -5.13 -9.76 22.83
N HIS A 216 -3.94 -9.62 23.41
CA HIS A 216 -3.56 -8.50 24.25
C HIS A 216 -2.77 -7.48 23.45
N LEU A 217 -3.23 -6.23 23.46
CA LEU A 217 -2.64 -5.10 22.74
C LEU A 217 -2.26 -3.99 23.71
N LYS A 218 -1.05 -3.45 23.56
CA LYS A 218 -0.64 -2.24 24.27
C LYS A 218 -0.28 -1.16 23.26
N VAL A 219 -1.11 -0.13 23.20
CA VAL A 219 -1.02 0.94 22.21
C VAL A 219 -1.06 2.31 22.90
N GLN A 220 -0.36 3.27 22.29
CA GLN A 220 -0.30 4.66 22.74
C GLN A 220 -0.84 5.59 21.65
N LYS A 221 -1.34 6.75 22.06
CA LYS A 221 -1.73 7.82 21.13
C LYS A 221 -0.52 8.28 20.33
N ARG A 222 -0.72 8.47 19.02
CA ARG A 222 0.22 9.20 18.15
C ARG A 222 -0.42 10.52 17.77
N PRO A 223 0.25 11.67 17.96
CA PRO A 223 -0.26 12.96 17.53
C PRO A 223 -0.33 13.00 16.01
N VAL A 224 -1.54 13.08 15.48
CA VAL A 224 -1.84 13.03 14.03
C VAL A 224 -2.92 14.00 13.60
N ASN A 225 -3.69 14.50 14.55
CA ASN A 225 -4.66 15.54 14.28
C ASN A 225 -3.93 16.80 13.88
N GLN A 226 -4.44 17.46 12.87
CA GLN A 226 -3.85 18.68 12.35
C GLN A 226 -4.92 19.77 12.35
N ILE A 227 -4.56 20.90 12.92
CA ILE A 227 -5.28 22.15 12.76
C ILE A 227 -4.25 23.20 12.39
N ASP A 228 -4.46 23.85 11.27
CA ASP A 228 -3.61 24.92 10.77
C ASP A 228 -4.47 26.04 10.21
N GLY A 229 -4.06 27.28 10.36
CA GLY A 229 -4.82 28.40 9.85
C GLY A 229 -3.96 29.66 9.72
N ILE A 230 -4.13 30.31 8.57
CA ILE A 230 -3.52 31.61 8.28
C ILE A 230 -4.63 32.54 7.82
N ILE A 231 -4.75 33.70 8.42
CA ILE A 231 -5.64 34.77 7.98
C ILE A 231 -4.80 35.97 7.62
N GLY A 232 -4.94 36.42 6.39
CA GLY A 232 -4.29 37.62 5.86
C GLY A 232 -5.29 38.74 5.59
N PHE A 233 -4.88 39.96 5.82
CA PHE A 233 -5.63 41.16 5.51
C PHE A 233 -4.84 41.95 4.47
N LEU A 234 -5.41 42.12 3.29
CA LEU A 234 -4.82 42.90 2.21
C LEU A 234 -5.70 44.11 1.89
N PRO A 235 -5.10 45.26 1.50
CA PRO A 235 -5.87 46.33 0.94
C PRO A 235 -6.64 45.85 -0.31
N ASN A 236 -7.92 46.14 -0.40
CA ASN A 236 -8.70 45.80 -1.59
C ASN A 236 -8.49 46.87 -2.65
N SER A 237 -7.69 46.59 -3.67
CA SER A 237 -7.42 47.53 -4.77
C SER A 237 -8.66 47.85 -5.64
N ASN A 238 -9.74 47.09 -5.50
CA ASN A 238 -10.96 47.25 -6.30
C ASN A 238 -12.06 48.03 -5.59
N LYS A 239 -11.91 48.33 -4.30
CA LYS A 239 -12.84 49.11 -3.47
C LYS A 239 -12.07 50.11 -2.61
N SER A 240 -12.43 51.37 -2.68
CA SER A 240 -11.70 52.46 -2.03
C SER A 240 -11.55 52.38 -0.51
N ASP A 241 -12.33 51.55 0.20
CA ASP A 241 -12.29 51.39 1.66
C ASP A 241 -12.49 49.95 2.15
N GLY A 242 -12.12 48.94 1.36
CA GLY A 242 -12.34 47.54 1.71
C GLY A 242 -11.08 46.80 2.08
N LEU A 243 -11.13 45.98 3.14
CA LEU A 243 -10.12 44.96 3.46
C LEU A 243 -10.48 43.66 2.74
N LEU A 244 -9.54 43.13 1.99
CA LEU A 244 -9.63 41.79 1.44
C LEU A 244 -9.13 40.77 2.48
N ILE A 245 -10.03 39.92 2.94
CA ILE A 245 -9.67 38.80 3.80
C ILE A 245 -9.23 37.64 2.91
N THR A 246 -7.98 37.24 3.03
CA THR A 246 -7.40 36.02 2.46
C THR A 246 -7.07 35.05 3.58
N GLY A 247 -6.88 33.78 3.27
CA GLY A 247 -6.49 32.83 4.29
C GLY A 247 -6.60 31.40 3.87
N GLN A 248 -6.18 30.57 4.78
CA GLN A 248 -6.25 29.12 4.67
C GLN A 248 -6.60 28.56 6.04
N VAL A 249 -7.50 27.57 6.06
CA VAL A 249 -7.82 26.78 7.25
C VAL A 249 -7.77 25.31 6.86
N ASP A 250 -6.92 24.54 7.51
CA ASP A 250 -6.77 23.11 7.33
C ASP A 250 -7.08 22.41 8.65
N ILE A 251 -8.02 21.49 8.64
CA ILE A 251 -8.41 20.65 9.78
C ILE A 251 -8.42 19.21 9.30
N ASP A 252 -7.58 18.35 9.88
CA ASP A 252 -7.60 16.92 9.70
C ASP A 252 -7.72 16.24 11.06
N LEU A 253 -8.85 15.62 11.34
CA LEU A 253 -9.13 14.87 12.55
C LEU A 253 -9.18 13.38 12.22
N LEU A 254 -8.28 12.62 12.81
CA LEU A 254 -8.15 11.17 12.66
C LEU A 254 -8.59 10.49 13.96
N ASN A 255 -9.57 9.62 13.87
CA ASN A 255 -10.13 8.90 15.02
C ASN A 255 -10.74 9.81 16.12
N PRO A 256 -11.46 10.90 15.80
CA PRO A 256 -11.97 11.84 16.81
C PRO A 256 -12.95 11.19 17.80
N PHE A 257 -13.58 10.06 17.41
CA PHE A 257 -14.59 9.35 18.22
C PHE A 257 -14.15 7.94 18.64
N GLY A 258 -12.86 7.60 18.55
CA GLY A 258 -12.35 6.27 18.90
C GLY A 258 -12.78 5.14 17.96
N SER A 259 -13.33 5.44 16.79
CA SER A 259 -13.88 4.47 15.83
C SER A 259 -13.24 4.55 14.44
N GLY A 260 -12.02 5.09 14.36
CA GLY A 260 -11.23 5.15 13.13
C GLY A 260 -11.73 6.14 12.07
N LYS A 261 -12.75 6.94 12.38
CA LYS A 261 -13.32 7.92 11.44
C LYS A 261 -12.30 9.01 11.13
N LYS A 262 -12.40 9.58 9.92
CA LYS A 262 -11.65 10.77 9.52
C LYS A 262 -12.63 11.89 9.17
N ILE A 263 -12.31 13.11 9.62
CA ILE A 263 -12.99 14.35 9.24
C ILE A 263 -11.90 15.29 8.74
N GLY A 264 -12.07 15.81 7.53
CA GLY A 264 -11.19 16.80 6.91
C GLY A 264 -12.01 18.04 6.50
N LEU A 265 -11.43 19.21 6.72
CA LEU A 265 -11.89 20.49 6.19
C LEU A 265 -10.67 21.26 5.72
N HIS A 266 -10.63 21.61 4.45
CA HIS A 266 -9.59 22.43 3.86
C HIS A 266 -10.25 23.59 3.12
N TRP A 267 -10.06 24.78 3.62
CA TRP A 267 -10.55 26.00 3.00
C TRP A 267 -9.39 26.91 2.67
N GLN A 268 -9.39 27.46 1.48
CA GLN A 268 -8.38 28.37 1.01
C GLN A 268 -8.99 29.50 0.18
N LYS A 269 -8.65 30.74 0.49
CA LYS A 269 -8.98 31.93 -0.26
C LYS A 269 -7.72 32.73 -0.55
N LEU A 270 -7.21 32.61 -1.77
CA LEU A 270 -5.95 33.24 -2.20
C LEU A 270 -6.15 34.66 -2.73
N SER A 271 -7.34 34.96 -3.24
CA SER A 271 -7.72 36.27 -3.78
C SER A 271 -9.21 36.54 -3.54
N GLU A 272 -9.68 37.72 -3.86
CA GLU A 272 -11.10 38.04 -3.73
C GLU A 272 -12.00 37.08 -4.52
N GLU A 273 -11.54 36.68 -5.66
CA GLU A 273 -12.31 35.93 -6.65
C GLU A 273 -12.03 34.41 -6.68
N THR A 274 -10.95 33.96 -6.04
CA THR A 274 -10.59 32.54 -6.07
C THR A 274 -10.60 31.94 -4.67
N GLN A 275 -11.48 30.95 -4.48
CA GLN A 275 -11.57 30.19 -3.23
C GLN A 275 -11.84 28.71 -3.49
N ASN A 276 -11.35 27.89 -2.60
CA ASN A 276 -11.51 26.44 -2.60
C ASN A 276 -11.97 25.96 -1.23
N LEU A 277 -12.91 25.01 -1.19
CA LEU A 277 -13.34 24.31 0.03
C LEU A 277 -13.41 22.82 -0.29
N ASN A 278 -12.70 22.02 0.51
CA ASN A 278 -12.80 20.58 0.48
C ASN A 278 -13.25 20.06 1.85
N LEU A 279 -14.29 19.25 1.87
CA LEU A 279 -14.80 18.55 3.04
C LEU A 279 -14.63 17.06 2.82
N LEU A 280 -14.11 16.36 3.81
CA LEU A 280 -13.88 14.92 3.76
C LEU A 280 -14.47 14.25 5.01
N TYR A 281 -15.20 13.16 4.82
CA TYR A 281 -15.60 12.24 5.87
C TYR A 281 -15.30 10.81 5.45
N ALA A 282 -14.59 10.08 6.30
CA ALA A 282 -14.34 8.66 6.09
C ALA A 282 -14.80 7.84 7.30
N HIS A 283 -15.50 6.74 7.01
CA HIS A 283 -16.05 5.83 8.01
C HIS A 283 -15.60 4.40 7.70
N PRO A 284 -14.55 3.91 8.36
CA PRO A 284 -14.11 2.53 8.20
C PRO A 284 -15.08 1.56 8.89
N ASN A 285 -15.16 0.34 8.37
CA ASN A 285 -15.94 -0.76 8.94
C ASN A 285 -17.40 -0.39 9.26
N VAL A 286 -18.11 0.15 8.28
CA VAL A 286 -19.52 0.57 8.43
C VAL A 286 -20.36 -0.60 8.95
N LEU A 287 -21.11 -0.38 10.04
CA LEU A 287 -21.95 -1.39 10.72
C LEU A 287 -21.18 -2.67 11.13
N GLY A 288 -19.85 -2.59 11.28
CA GLY A 288 -19.01 -3.74 11.59
C GLY A 288 -18.66 -4.62 10.38
N SER A 289 -19.06 -4.23 9.19
CA SER A 289 -18.74 -4.93 7.94
C SER A 289 -17.30 -4.62 7.47
N PRO A 290 -16.73 -5.38 6.51
CA PRO A 290 -15.44 -5.05 5.90
C PRO A 290 -15.51 -3.88 4.90
N LEU A 291 -16.63 -3.15 4.87
CA LEU A 291 -16.84 -2.02 3.98
C LEU A 291 -16.45 -0.70 4.66
N ASN A 292 -15.75 0.16 3.93
CA ASN A 292 -15.51 1.54 4.31
C ASN A 292 -16.36 2.45 3.43
N PHE A 293 -16.81 3.56 3.99
CA PHE A 293 -17.57 4.59 3.30
C PHE A 293 -16.81 5.90 3.38
N ASP A 294 -16.59 6.55 2.24
CA ASP A 294 -15.99 7.87 2.15
C ASP A 294 -16.93 8.81 1.42
N PHE A 295 -17.04 10.01 1.94
CA PHE A 295 -17.73 11.14 1.33
C PHE A 295 -16.75 12.29 1.17
N ALA A 296 -16.73 12.92 0.00
CA ALA A 296 -16.01 14.17 -0.21
C ALA A 296 -16.92 15.20 -0.91
N PHE A 297 -16.73 16.44 -0.55
CA PHE A 297 -17.33 17.58 -1.22
C PHE A 297 -16.25 18.58 -1.54
N ASP A 298 -16.13 18.93 -2.82
CA ASP A 298 -15.21 19.95 -3.31
C ASP A 298 -15.99 21.11 -3.92
N PHE A 299 -15.69 22.30 -3.48
CA PHE A 299 -16.19 23.54 -4.06
C PHE A 299 -15.03 24.43 -4.48
N LEU A 300 -15.08 24.89 -5.71
CA LEU A 300 -14.12 25.83 -6.27
C LEU A 300 -14.84 27.00 -6.90
N LYS A 301 -14.50 28.22 -6.52
CA LYS A 301 -14.73 29.44 -7.28
C LYS A 301 -13.44 29.82 -7.97
N GLN A 302 -13.45 29.85 -9.29
CA GLN A 302 -12.27 30.20 -10.08
C GLN A 302 -12.44 31.58 -10.70
N ASP A 303 -11.83 32.55 -10.05
CA ASP A 303 -11.86 33.93 -10.51
C ASP A 303 -13.32 34.40 -10.77
N THR A 304 -13.53 35.21 -11.78
CA THR A 304 -14.84 35.62 -12.30
C THR A 304 -15.37 34.66 -13.37
N LEU A 305 -14.70 33.51 -13.59
CA LEU A 305 -14.97 32.61 -14.71
C LEU A 305 -16.09 31.62 -14.40
N PHE A 306 -15.93 30.81 -13.38
CA PHE A 306 -16.89 29.76 -13.05
C PHE A 306 -16.79 29.29 -11.60
N THR A 307 -17.86 28.64 -11.15
CA THR A 307 -17.87 27.80 -9.95
C THR A 307 -17.94 26.34 -10.36
N LYS A 308 -17.31 25.47 -9.54
CA LYS A 308 -17.33 24.03 -9.69
C LYS A 308 -17.62 23.39 -8.35
N ARG A 309 -18.54 22.41 -8.32
CA ARG A 309 -18.88 21.62 -7.14
C ARG A 309 -18.81 20.14 -7.50
N ILE A 310 -18.21 19.34 -6.62
CA ILE A 310 -18.09 17.90 -6.82
C ILE A 310 -18.55 17.23 -5.53
N PHE A 311 -19.42 16.23 -5.66
CA PHE A 311 -19.83 15.34 -4.59
C PHE A 311 -19.35 13.93 -4.92
N ASP A 312 -18.47 13.38 -4.10
CA ASP A 312 -17.94 12.04 -4.28
C ASP A 312 -18.43 11.13 -3.16
N LEU A 313 -18.96 9.98 -3.54
CA LEU A 313 -19.31 8.88 -2.64
C LEU A 313 -18.49 7.67 -3.04
N LYS A 314 -17.78 7.06 -2.08
CA LYS A 314 -16.96 5.88 -2.33
C LYS A 314 -17.23 4.80 -1.28
N ILE A 315 -17.39 3.57 -1.74
CA ILE A 315 -17.45 2.36 -0.91
C ILE A 315 -16.23 1.52 -1.25
N SER A 316 -15.49 1.13 -0.22
CA SER A 316 -14.27 0.33 -0.37
C SER A 316 -14.42 -0.99 0.38
N TYR A 317 -14.09 -2.09 -0.28
CA TYR A 317 -14.02 -3.42 0.31
C TYR A 317 -12.56 -3.81 0.55
N ASN A 318 -12.23 -4.18 1.79
CA ASN A 318 -10.87 -4.60 2.16
C ASN A 318 -10.64 -6.06 1.73
N LEU A 319 -9.74 -6.26 0.77
CA LEU A 319 -9.32 -7.58 0.26
C LEU A 319 -8.27 -8.28 1.16
N GLY A 320 -7.77 -7.58 2.16
CA GLY A 320 -6.71 -8.02 3.07
C GLY A 320 -5.47 -7.12 3.01
N GLY A 321 -4.79 -6.96 4.14
CA GLY A 321 -3.69 -6.00 4.28
C GLY A 321 -4.16 -4.57 3.97
N ASN A 322 -3.42 -3.87 3.09
CA ASN A 322 -3.76 -2.54 2.58
C ASN A 322 -4.26 -2.60 1.13
N SER A 323 -5.07 -3.60 0.79
CA SER A 323 -5.65 -3.76 -0.55
C SER A 323 -7.14 -3.49 -0.49
N PHE A 324 -7.62 -2.58 -1.32
CA PHE A 324 -9.02 -2.17 -1.36
C PHE A 324 -9.55 -2.17 -2.79
N LEU A 325 -10.70 -2.80 -2.98
CA LEU A 325 -11.51 -2.64 -4.17
C LEU A 325 -12.55 -1.55 -3.90
N ASN A 326 -12.65 -0.57 -4.78
CA ASN A 326 -13.50 0.58 -4.62
C ASN A 326 -14.60 0.63 -5.68
N ALA A 327 -15.80 1.01 -5.27
CA ALA A 327 -16.85 1.48 -6.17
C ALA A 327 -17.18 2.92 -5.76
N PHE A 328 -17.31 3.80 -6.73
CA PHE A 328 -17.60 5.22 -6.45
C PHE A 328 -18.57 5.83 -7.44
N SER A 329 -19.26 6.87 -6.96
CA SER A 329 -20.08 7.77 -7.76
C SER A 329 -19.60 9.21 -7.53
N SER A 330 -19.51 9.98 -8.60
CA SER A 330 -19.13 11.39 -8.58
C SER A 330 -20.17 12.23 -9.32
N SER A 331 -20.60 13.33 -8.70
CA SER A 331 -21.50 14.32 -9.32
C SER A 331 -20.77 15.66 -9.37
N GLU A 332 -20.40 16.08 -10.56
CA GLU A 332 -19.71 17.33 -10.84
C GLU A 332 -20.67 18.32 -11.51
N GLY A 333 -20.81 19.53 -10.96
CA GLY A 333 -21.57 20.62 -11.56
C GLY A 333 -20.68 21.86 -11.72
N THR A 334 -20.71 22.46 -12.88
CA THR A 334 -19.97 23.70 -13.19
C THR A 334 -20.91 24.79 -13.73
N ASN A 335 -20.82 25.99 -13.17
CA ASN A 335 -21.63 27.12 -13.59
C ASN A 335 -20.74 28.33 -13.87
N LEU A 336 -20.97 29.00 -14.98
CA LEU A 336 -20.35 30.28 -15.30
C LEU A 336 -20.79 31.35 -14.31
N ILE A 337 -19.92 32.26 -13.90
CA ILE A 337 -20.21 33.37 -13.00
C ILE A 337 -20.67 34.58 -13.80
N GLY A 338 -20.08 34.83 -14.96
CA GLY A 338 -20.40 35.95 -15.84
C GLY A 338 -20.63 35.49 -17.27
N THR A 339 -21.03 36.42 -18.14
CA THR A 339 -21.19 36.13 -19.56
C THR A 339 -19.82 36.23 -20.23
N PRO A 340 -19.24 35.10 -20.71
CA PRO A 340 -17.95 35.14 -21.40
C PRO A 340 -18.06 35.86 -22.72
N LYS A 341 -16.99 36.54 -23.13
CA LYS A 341 -16.91 37.16 -24.47
C LYS A 341 -16.98 36.08 -25.53
N ILE A 342 -17.92 36.20 -26.44
CA ILE A 342 -18.08 35.28 -27.58
C ILE A 342 -17.22 35.78 -28.72
N THR A 343 -16.45 34.92 -29.31
CA THR A 343 -15.70 35.16 -30.53
C THR A 343 -16.16 34.13 -31.57
N ASN A 344 -16.46 34.53 -32.77
CA ASN A 344 -16.81 33.68 -33.92
C ASN A 344 -18.04 32.77 -33.76
N ASN A 345 -19.05 33.15 -32.98
CA ASN A 345 -20.23 32.30 -32.72
C ASN A 345 -19.92 30.86 -32.21
N GLU A 346 -18.77 30.68 -31.55
CA GLU A 346 -18.40 29.41 -30.95
C GLU A 346 -18.61 29.43 -29.44
N LEU A 347 -18.77 28.24 -28.84
CA LEU A 347 -18.82 28.09 -27.39
C LEU A 347 -17.52 28.62 -26.76
N PRO A 348 -17.61 29.30 -25.62
CA PRO A 348 -16.42 29.74 -24.87
C PRO A 348 -15.62 28.55 -24.37
N SER A 349 -14.35 28.79 -23.96
CA SER A 349 -13.45 27.75 -23.43
C SER A 349 -13.93 27.10 -22.13
N VAL A 350 -14.92 27.69 -21.46
CA VAL A 350 -15.59 27.19 -20.24
C VAL A 350 -17.11 27.23 -20.47
N VAL A 351 -17.82 26.21 -20.02
CA VAL A 351 -19.27 26.04 -20.21
C VAL A 351 -19.94 25.54 -18.94
N ASP A 352 -21.25 25.80 -18.85
CA ASP A 352 -22.07 25.18 -17.82
C ASP A 352 -22.32 23.71 -18.16
N PHE A 353 -22.02 22.82 -17.22
CA PHE A 353 -22.34 21.41 -17.39
C PHE A 353 -22.58 20.70 -16.06
N ASP A 354 -23.29 19.59 -16.12
CA ASP A 354 -23.40 18.58 -15.08
C ASP A 354 -22.86 17.26 -15.60
N LEU A 355 -22.04 16.57 -14.79
CA LEU A 355 -21.48 15.26 -15.08
C LEU A 355 -21.74 14.33 -13.90
N THR A 356 -22.49 13.26 -14.14
CA THR A 356 -22.64 12.18 -13.15
C THR A 356 -21.89 10.97 -13.66
N SER A 357 -20.91 10.49 -12.88
CA SER A 357 -20.06 9.36 -13.24
C SER A 357 -20.08 8.28 -12.17
N TYR A 358 -19.85 7.03 -12.63
CA TYR A 358 -19.70 5.84 -11.79
C TYR A 358 -18.42 5.15 -12.17
N GLY A 359 -17.72 4.61 -11.19
CA GLY A 359 -16.41 4.02 -11.43
C GLY A 359 -16.03 2.95 -10.45
N LEU A 360 -14.96 2.26 -10.83
CA LEU A 360 -14.27 1.28 -10.01
C LEU A 360 -12.83 1.72 -9.78
N GLY A 361 -12.27 1.33 -8.67
CA GLY A 361 -10.89 1.60 -8.33
C GLY A 361 -10.24 0.48 -7.54
N PHE A 362 -8.93 0.49 -7.54
CA PHE A 362 -8.11 -0.42 -6.75
C PHE A 362 -7.01 0.37 -6.06
N ASP A 363 -6.91 0.21 -4.75
CA ASP A 363 -5.86 0.79 -3.90
C ASP A 363 -5.05 -0.32 -3.26
N TRP A 364 -3.74 -0.22 -3.35
CA TRP A 364 -2.83 -1.12 -2.68
C TRP A 364 -1.58 -0.40 -2.23
N ASN A 365 -1.07 -0.72 -1.04
CA ASN A 365 0.26 -0.31 -0.63
C ASN A 365 0.86 -1.24 0.45
N ASN A 366 2.20 -1.18 0.56
CA ASN A 366 2.96 -1.84 1.62
C ASN A 366 3.94 -0.89 2.31
N PHE A 367 3.54 0.36 2.48
CA PHE A 367 4.35 1.39 3.12
C PHE A 367 4.71 1.03 4.56
N ASN A 368 5.93 1.38 4.96
CA ASN A 368 6.42 1.16 6.32
C ASN A 368 5.80 2.11 7.36
N ASP A 369 5.38 3.30 6.97
CA ASP A 369 4.72 4.31 7.80
C ASP A 369 3.70 5.09 6.95
N PRO A 370 2.53 5.48 7.50
CA PRO A 370 1.51 6.20 6.75
C PRO A 370 1.86 7.68 6.45
N PHE A 371 2.78 8.30 7.21
CA PHE A 371 3.16 9.72 7.06
C PHE A 371 4.60 9.90 6.60
N LEU A 372 5.52 9.15 7.19
CA LEU A 372 6.96 9.26 6.97
C LEU A 372 7.45 8.06 6.17
N ILE A 373 6.93 7.94 4.95
CA ILE A 373 7.24 6.81 4.09
C ILE A 373 8.71 6.87 3.69
N SER A 374 9.46 5.83 4.06
CA SER A 374 10.86 5.65 3.65
C SER A 374 11.09 4.35 2.88
N LYS A 375 10.11 3.42 2.91
CA LYS A 375 10.18 2.14 2.22
C LYS A 375 8.78 1.65 1.85
N GLY A 376 8.67 1.07 0.67
CA GLY A 376 7.44 0.43 0.22
C GLY A 376 6.93 0.98 -1.11
N THR A 377 5.90 0.35 -1.61
CA THR A 377 5.28 0.67 -2.90
C THR A 377 3.79 0.89 -2.68
N GLY A 378 3.21 1.83 -3.40
CA GLY A 378 1.78 2.10 -3.42
C GLY A 378 1.28 2.24 -4.85
N PHE A 379 0.07 1.79 -5.07
CA PHE A 379 -0.62 1.82 -6.35
C PHE A 379 -2.09 2.20 -6.15
N ASN A 380 -2.56 3.18 -6.91
CA ASN A 380 -3.96 3.57 -6.96
C ASN A 380 -4.38 3.68 -8.42
N LEU A 381 -5.46 3.02 -8.76
CA LEU A 381 -6.05 3.02 -10.09
C LEU A 381 -7.53 3.35 -9.96
N LYS A 382 -8.04 4.24 -10.82
CA LYS A 382 -9.47 4.56 -10.92
C LYS A 382 -9.86 4.61 -12.38
N ALA A 383 -11.02 4.07 -12.69
CA ALA A 383 -11.65 4.18 -14.00
C ALA A 383 -13.14 4.47 -13.82
N SER A 384 -13.67 5.43 -14.54
CA SER A 384 -15.09 5.79 -14.49
C SER A 384 -15.63 6.15 -15.86
N THR A 385 -16.95 6.02 -15.97
CA THR A 385 -17.73 6.52 -17.09
C THR A 385 -18.87 7.37 -16.55
N GLY A 386 -19.25 8.43 -17.29
CA GLY A 386 -20.28 9.34 -16.83
C GLY A 386 -21.01 10.04 -17.95
N ASN A 387 -22.26 10.40 -17.68
CA ASN A 387 -23.09 11.16 -18.56
C ASN A 387 -22.87 12.65 -18.29
N LYS A 388 -22.33 13.36 -19.28
CA LYS A 388 -22.13 14.80 -19.26
C LYS A 388 -23.28 15.49 -20.00
N LYS A 389 -23.86 16.49 -19.36
CA LYS A 389 -24.90 17.34 -19.93
C LYS A 389 -24.43 18.79 -19.90
N ILE A 390 -24.21 19.37 -21.07
CA ILE A 390 -23.96 20.82 -21.23
C ILE A 390 -25.28 21.56 -21.12
N SER A 391 -25.33 22.52 -20.22
CA SER A 391 -26.51 23.36 -19.98
C SER A 391 -26.39 24.64 -20.79
N ARG A 392 -27.52 25.04 -21.37
CA ARG A 392 -27.58 26.33 -22.10
C ARG A 392 -27.57 27.48 -21.10
N ASN A 393 -26.62 28.37 -21.22
CA ASN A 393 -26.54 29.58 -20.41
C ASN A 393 -27.40 30.69 -21.03
N VAL A 394 -28.25 31.34 -20.24
CA VAL A 394 -29.15 32.39 -20.68
C VAL A 394 -28.42 33.65 -21.18
N GLY A 395 -27.19 33.87 -20.77
CA GLY A 395 -26.32 34.96 -21.23
C GLY A 395 -25.64 34.71 -22.58
N LEU A 396 -25.80 33.50 -23.17
CA LEU A 396 -25.19 33.14 -24.44
C LEU A 396 -26.25 32.99 -25.54
N PRO A 397 -25.97 33.49 -26.77
CA PRO A 397 -26.85 33.29 -27.91
C PRO A 397 -27.08 31.81 -28.20
N SER A 398 -28.30 31.43 -28.58
CA SER A 398 -28.61 30.04 -28.93
C SER A 398 -27.80 29.49 -30.11
N ALA A 399 -27.33 30.39 -30.98
CA ALA A 399 -26.51 30.04 -32.15
C ALA A 399 -25.19 29.36 -31.80
N VAL A 400 -24.54 29.69 -30.66
CA VAL A 400 -23.28 29.06 -30.23
C VAL A 400 -23.43 27.59 -29.89
N TYR A 401 -24.64 27.09 -29.67
CA TYR A 401 -24.94 25.68 -29.37
C TYR A 401 -25.32 24.87 -30.62
N GLN A 402 -25.34 25.48 -31.81
CA GLN A 402 -25.61 24.75 -33.04
C GLN A 402 -24.47 23.79 -33.37
N GLY A 403 -24.80 22.54 -33.67
CA GLY A 403 -23.80 21.49 -33.94
C GLY A 403 -23.02 21.01 -32.71
N VAL A 404 -23.47 21.34 -31.51
CA VAL A 404 -22.87 20.86 -30.25
C VAL A 404 -23.74 19.76 -29.64
N ASP A 405 -23.15 18.59 -29.40
CA ASP A 405 -23.79 17.52 -28.66
C ASP A 405 -23.87 17.89 -27.19
N LEU A 406 -25.06 18.27 -26.74
CA LEU A 406 -25.29 18.70 -25.35
C LEU A 406 -25.28 17.56 -24.35
N LYS A 407 -25.38 16.31 -24.80
CA LYS A 407 -25.31 15.11 -23.97
C LYS A 407 -24.24 14.18 -24.53
N THR A 408 -23.21 13.94 -23.77
CA THR A 408 -22.06 13.12 -24.20
C THR A 408 -21.66 12.15 -23.10
N LEU A 409 -20.96 11.09 -23.48
CA LEU A 409 -20.37 10.14 -22.54
C LEU A 409 -18.92 10.52 -22.30
N GLN A 410 -18.53 10.59 -21.03
CA GLN A 410 -17.15 10.89 -20.62
C GLN A 410 -16.53 9.67 -19.93
N TYR A 411 -15.32 9.32 -20.33
CA TYR A 411 -14.49 8.33 -19.66
C TYR A 411 -13.37 9.06 -18.92
N THR A 412 -13.10 8.61 -17.70
CA THR A 412 -11.98 9.15 -16.90
C THR A 412 -11.16 8.00 -16.35
N PHE A 413 -9.86 8.13 -16.47
CA PHE A 413 -8.88 7.17 -15.95
C PHE A 413 -7.82 7.92 -15.16
N ASP A 414 -7.49 7.44 -13.94
CA ASP A 414 -6.46 7.98 -13.07
C ASP A 414 -5.54 6.88 -12.57
N LEU A 415 -4.24 7.12 -12.64
CA LEU A 415 -3.19 6.26 -12.16
C LEU A 415 -2.28 7.04 -11.19
N ASN A 416 -1.97 6.44 -10.04
CA ASN A 416 -0.95 6.94 -9.13
C ASN A 416 -0.12 5.76 -8.62
N PHE A 417 1.15 5.75 -8.97
CA PHE A 417 2.15 4.80 -8.51
C PHE A 417 3.21 5.53 -7.71
N GLN A 418 3.63 4.94 -6.59
CA GLN A 418 4.69 5.49 -5.72
C GLN A 418 5.57 4.34 -5.24
N ASN A 419 6.88 4.57 -5.29
CA ASN A 419 7.85 3.61 -4.79
C ASN A 419 8.93 4.34 -3.98
N TYR A 420 9.18 3.87 -2.78
CA TYR A 420 10.17 4.37 -1.85
C TYR A 420 11.22 3.30 -1.61
N LEU A 421 12.44 3.55 -2.02
CA LEU A 421 13.59 2.66 -1.89
C LEU A 421 14.57 3.22 -0.86
N ARG A 422 14.67 2.59 0.29
CA ARG A 422 15.70 2.91 1.28
C ARG A 422 17.00 2.22 0.88
N LEU A 423 17.90 2.95 0.22
CA LEU A 423 19.15 2.42 -0.32
C LEU A 423 20.22 2.29 0.78
N LYS A 424 20.22 3.22 1.74
CA LYS A 424 21.09 3.22 2.93
C LYS A 424 20.28 3.65 4.14
N ASN A 425 20.86 3.59 5.33
CA ASN A 425 20.16 3.98 6.56
C ASN A 425 19.62 5.40 6.52
N ASN A 426 20.28 6.30 5.81
CA ASN A 426 19.96 7.73 5.74
C ASN A 426 19.61 8.22 4.32
N PHE A 427 19.48 7.33 3.32
CA PHE A 427 19.15 7.75 1.96
C PHE A 427 17.94 6.99 1.40
N VAL A 428 16.94 7.77 0.94
CA VAL A 428 15.71 7.25 0.33
C VAL A 428 15.57 7.82 -1.08
N LEU A 429 15.39 6.93 -2.04
CA LEU A 429 15.01 7.29 -3.40
C LEU A 429 13.50 7.12 -3.56
N VAL A 430 12.84 8.17 -4.03
CA VAL A 430 11.39 8.22 -4.24
C VAL A 430 11.10 8.33 -5.71
N ASN A 431 10.32 7.40 -6.25
CA ASN A 431 9.83 7.41 -7.60
C ASN A 431 8.31 7.51 -7.58
N LYS A 432 7.74 8.47 -8.29
CA LYS A 432 6.29 8.59 -8.45
C LYS A 432 5.94 8.69 -9.92
N LEU A 433 4.89 7.98 -10.31
CA LEU A 433 4.30 8.08 -11.65
C LEU A 433 2.81 8.36 -11.48
N ARG A 434 2.34 9.43 -12.09
CA ARG A 434 0.92 9.81 -12.12
C ARG A 434 0.47 9.96 -13.55
N GLY A 435 -0.73 9.51 -13.84
CA GLY A 435 -1.33 9.67 -15.16
C GLY A 435 -2.82 9.92 -15.02
N GLY A 436 -3.35 10.73 -15.93
CA GLY A 436 -4.77 10.99 -16.03
C GLY A 436 -5.20 11.11 -17.48
N LEU A 437 -6.38 10.58 -17.75
CA LEU A 437 -7.01 10.64 -19.06
C LEU A 437 -8.50 11.00 -18.88
N LYS A 438 -8.96 12.02 -19.59
CA LYS A 438 -10.39 12.29 -19.83
C LYS A 438 -10.64 12.20 -21.32
N ALA A 439 -11.57 11.36 -21.72
CA ALA A 439 -11.97 11.17 -23.11
C ALA A 439 -13.46 11.51 -23.28
N ASN A 440 -13.76 12.46 -24.13
CA ASN A 440 -15.08 12.93 -24.51
C ASN A 440 -14.93 13.82 -25.74
N ASP A 441 -15.90 13.82 -26.65
CA ASP A 441 -15.89 14.64 -27.86
C ASP A 441 -16.10 16.14 -27.58
N GLN A 442 -16.62 16.48 -26.39
CA GLN A 442 -16.92 17.85 -25.95
C GLN A 442 -16.18 18.17 -24.64
N LEU A 443 -14.85 18.35 -24.71
CA LEU A 443 -14.04 18.76 -23.57
C LEU A 443 -13.76 20.26 -23.60
N PHE A 444 -13.91 20.89 -22.44
CA PHE A 444 -13.68 22.31 -22.20
C PHE A 444 -12.62 22.51 -21.12
N ARG A 445 -12.11 23.72 -20.96
CA ARG A 445 -11.05 24.01 -20.00
C ARG A 445 -11.45 23.71 -18.55
N ASN A 446 -12.73 23.87 -18.19
CA ASN A 446 -13.24 23.53 -16.86
C ASN A 446 -13.46 22.03 -16.62
N ASP A 447 -13.36 21.18 -17.67
CA ASP A 447 -13.25 19.72 -17.51
C ASP A 447 -11.86 19.27 -17.08
N ALA A 448 -10.82 20.04 -17.43
CA ALA A 448 -9.42 19.61 -17.38
C ALA A 448 -8.93 19.22 -15.99
N PHE A 449 -7.94 18.32 -15.99
CA PHE A 449 -7.03 18.18 -14.85
C PHE A 449 -6.23 19.48 -14.71
N ARG A 450 -6.00 19.87 -13.46
CA ARG A 450 -5.22 21.05 -13.12
C ARG A 450 -3.90 20.60 -12.53
N LEU A 451 -2.82 21.06 -13.09
CA LEU A 451 -1.47 20.67 -12.75
C LEU A 451 -0.59 21.91 -12.57
N GLY A 452 0.45 21.78 -11.80
CA GLY A 452 1.30 22.88 -11.36
C GLY A 452 1.20 23.04 -9.83
N GLY A 453 2.25 23.57 -9.23
CA GLY A 453 2.34 23.79 -7.78
C GLY A 453 2.99 22.65 -7.00
N LEU A 454 3.04 22.81 -5.69
CA LEU A 454 3.78 21.97 -4.77
C LEU A 454 3.40 20.49 -4.84
N LYS A 455 2.14 20.19 -5.07
CA LYS A 455 1.59 18.82 -5.03
C LYS A 455 1.70 18.08 -6.36
N THR A 456 2.01 18.77 -7.47
CA THR A 456 2.04 18.19 -8.81
C THR A 456 3.37 18.47 -9.52
N ILE A 457 3.49 19.56 -10.29
CA ILE A 457 4.70 19.95 -11.01
C ILE A 457 5.30 21.16 -10.30
N ARG A 458 6.33 20.95 -9.50
CA ARG A 458 6.99 22.00 -8.73
C ARG A 458 7.75 22.95 -9.66
N GLY A 459 7.86 24.23 -9.26
CA GLY A 459 8.45 25.29 -10.09
C GLY A 459 7.45 26.06 -10.94
N PHE A 460 6.16 25.68 -10.92
CA PHE A 460 5.06 26.41 -11.54
C PHE A 460 4.05 26.87 -10.48
N ASN A 461 3.22 27.83 -10.84
CA ASN A 461 2.10 28.27 -9.98
C ASN A 461 1.10 27.14 -9.77
N GLU A 462 0.33 27.20 -8.69
CA GLU A 462 -0.77 26.26 -8.47
C GLU A 462 -1.78 26.33 -9.62
N ASN A 463 -2.17 25.14 -10.15
CA ASN A 463 -3.13 25.00 -11.25
C ASN A 463 -2.73 25.74 -12.55
N PHE A 464 -1.45 25.85 -12.84
CA PHE A 464 -0.96 26.58 -14.01
C PHE A 464 -1.33 25.89 -15.33
N PHE A 465 -1.26 24.56 -15.39
CA PHE A 465 -1.56 23.77 -16.58
C PHE A 465 -2.97 23.18 -16.53
N PHE A 466 -3.59 23.13 -17.71
CA PHE A 466 -4.88 22.47 -17.93
C PHE A 466 -4.69 21.38 -18.97
N ALA A 467 -4.94 20.13 -18.61
CA ALA A 467 -4.73 18.99 -19.49
C ALA A 467 -5.92 18.01 -19.41
N THR A 468 -6.29 17.42 -20.52
CA THR A 468 -7.24 16.31 -20.59
C THR A 468 -6.55 14.96 -20.48
N LYS A 469 -5.25 14.94 -20.86
CA LYS A 469 -4.36 13.78 -20.73
C LYS A 469 -3.02 14.25 -20.18
N TYR A 470 -2.49 13.52 -19.21
CA TYR A 470 -1.15 13.82 -18.69
C TYR A 470 -0.44 12.55 -18.21
N ALA A 471 0.89 12.62 -18.25
CA ALA A 471 1.78 11.72 -17.56
C ALA A 471 2.83 12.55 -16.81
N LEU A 472 3.01 12.27 -15.52
CA LEU A 472 3.94 12.97 -14.63
C LEU A 472 4.83 11.95 -13.93
N ALA A 473 6.13 12.07 -14.13
CA ALA A 473 7.15 11.31 -13.44
C ALA A 473 7.90 12.20 -12.46
N THR A 474 8.00 11.78 -11.20
CA THR A 474 8.78 12.45 -10.16
C THR A 474 9.90 11.54 -9.68
N LEU A 475 11.13 12.04 -9.69
CA LEU A 475 12.29 11.43 -9.07
C LEU A 475 12.76 12.33 -7.93
N GLU A 476 12.92 11.77 -6.71
CA GLU A 476 13.33 12.54 -5.54
C GLU A 476 14.32 11.75 -4.69
N GLY A 477 15.48 12.32 -4.42
CA GLY A 477 16.47 11.80 -3.48
C GLY A 477 16.34 12.51 -2.14
N ARG A 478 16.17 11.77 -1.05
CA ARG A 478 16.07 12.28 0.33
C ARG A 478 17.27 11.84 1.15
N LEU A 479 17.96 12.79 1.75
CA LEU A 479 19.01 12.54 2.74
C LEU A 479 18.44 12.81 4.12
N LEU A 480 18.20 11.73 4.88
CA LEU A 480 17.61 11.78 6.21
C LEU A 480 18.66 12.20 7.26
N PHE A 481 18.29 13.11 8.16
CA PHE A 481 19.04 13.44 9.38
C PHE A 481 18.49 12.68 10.59
N ASP A 482 17.15 12.54 10.62
CA ASP A 482 16.40 11.73 11.57
C ASP A 482 15.19 11.08 10.86
N GLU A 483 14.26 10.48 11.59
CA GLU A 483 13.09 9.80 11.01
C GLU A 483 12.16 10.75 10.24
N SER A 484 12.16 12.04 10.52
CA SER A 484 11.21 13.04 10.03
C SER A 484 11.83 14.27 9.37
N SER A 485 13.17 14.44 9.49
CA SER A 485 13.89 15.56 8.93
C SER A 485 14.83 15.12 7.81
N TYR A 486 14.76 15.77 6.67
CA TYR A 486 15.58 15.42 5.50
C TYR A 486 15.81 16.61 4.56
N LEU A 487 16.95 16.57 3.87
CA LEU A 487 17.16 17.32 2.63
C LEU A 487 16.63 16.52 1.45
N LEU A 488 16.11 17.21 0.44
CA LEU A 488 15.66 16.58 -0.79
C LEU A 488 16.17 17.33 -2.03
N LEU A 489 16.45 16.56 -3.07
CA LEU A 489 16.61 17.03 -4.44
C LEU A 489 15.57 16.33 -5.29
N PHE A 490 14.98 17.03 -6.25
CA PHE A 490 13.92 16.46 -7.06
C PHE A 490 13.92 16.92 -8.50
N SER A 491 13.29 16.09 -9.34
CA SER A 491 12.92 16.39 -10.71
C SER A 491 11.48 15.93 -10.96
N ASP A 492 10.65 16.80 -11.53
CA ASP A 492 9.28 16.52 -11.96
C ASP A 492 9.22 16.70 -13.49
N LEU A 493 9.00 15.62 -14.24
CA LEU A 493 8.84 15.65 -15.69
C LEU A 493 7.40 15.33 -16.06
N ALA A 494 6.74 16.22 -16.79
CA ALA A 494 5.35 16.06 -17.20
C ALA A 494 5.18 16.21 -18.70
N TYR A 495 4.38 15.30 -19.29
CA TYR A 495 3.76 15.48 -20.60
C TYR A 495 2.30 15.84 -20.41
N LEU A 496 1.86 16.91 -21.06
CA LEU A 496 0.54 17.52 -20.89
C LEU A 496 -0.11 17.68 -22.26
N ARG A 497 -1.36 17.21 -22.40
CA ARG A 497 -2.14 17.38 -23.61
C ARG A 497 -3.57 17.81 -23.27
N GLY A 498 -4.00 18.93 -23.83
CA GLY A 498 -5.37 19.42 -23.77
C GLY A 498 -6.06 19.18 -25.10
N GLU A 499 -7.01 18.26 -25.16
CA GLU A 499 -7.86 18.02 -26.33
C GLU A 499 -9.17 18.80 -26.17
N PHE A 500 -9.05 20.13 -26.10
CA PHE A 500 -10.21 21.01 -25.97
C PHE A 500 -10.81 21.28 -27.35
N LYS A 501 -12.14 21.40 -27.40
CA LYS A 501 -12.88 21.70 -28.63
C LYS A 501 -12.41 23.01 -29.29
N THR A 502 -12.09 23.99 -28.47
CA THR A 502 -11.73 25.35 -28.96
C THR A 502 -10.27 25.51 -29.32
N SER A 503 -9.35 24.85 -28.64
CA SER A 503 -7.91 24.88 -28.96
C SER A 503 -7.14 23.74 -28.32
N PRO A 504 -6.67 22.77 -29.11
CA PRO A 504 -5.81 21.72 -28.60
C PRO A 504 -4.45 22.29 -28.16
N THR A 505 -3.93 21.77 -27.04
CA THR A 505 -2.64 22.18 -26.49
C THR A 505 -1.76 20.96 -26.19
N SER A 506 -0.46 21.12 -26.30
CA SER A 506 0.51 20.15 -25.80
C SER A 506 1.69 20.86 -25.19
N ASP A 507 2.27 20.29 -24.13
CA ASP A 507 3.44 20.85 -23.46
C ASP A 507 4.26 19.75 -22.79
N TRP A 508 5.57 19.95 -22.72
CA TRP A 508 6.47 19.24 -21.86
C TRP A 508 6.96 20.19 -20.77
N ALA A 509 6.72 19.85 -19.52
CA ALA A 509 7.13 20.67 -18.38
C ALA A 509 8.13 19.91 -17.51
N LEU A 510 9.18 20.61 -17.09
CA LEU A 510 10.24 20.11 -16.22
C LEU A 510 10.36 21.02 -15.01
N GLY A 511 10.18 20.46 -13.83
CA GLY A 511 10.43 21.11 -12.54
C GLY A 511 11.69 20.52 -11.89
N LEU A 512 12.61 21.36 -11.47
CA LEU A 512 13.83 20.98 -10.73
C LEU A 512 13.90 21.76 -9.43
N GLY A 513 14.44 21.16 -8.38
CA GLY A 513 14.63 21.91 -7.15
C GLY A 513 15.21 21.12 -5.99
N ALA A 514 15.33 21.83 -4.89
CA ALA A 514 15.81 21.32 -3.63
C ALA A 514 14.87 21.73 -2.50
N GLY A 515 14.91 21.01 -1.41
CA GLY A 515 14.11 21.37 -0.23
C GLY A 515 14.65 20.80 1.05
N LEU A 516 14.11 21.30 2.14
CA LEU A 516 14.39 20.88 3.50
C LEU A 516 13.05 20.61 4.20
N SER A 517 12.92 19.44 4.79
CA SER A 517 11.88 19.12 5.77
C SER A 517 12.55 19.00 7.14
N PHE A 518 12.06 19.76 8.10
CA PHE A 518 12.65 19.81 9.44
C PHE A 518 11.57 19.68 10.50
N ALA A 519 11.66 18.64 11.31
CA ALA A 519 10.71 18.36 12.38
C ALA A 519 11.20 18.96 13.71
N THR A 520 10.27 19.58 14.43
CA THR A 520 10.45 20.06 15.80
C THR A 520 9.40 19.44 16.72
N SER A 521 9.49 19.68 18.01
CA SER A 521 8.45 19.29 18.98
C SER A 521 7.09 19.94 18.69
N SER A 522 7.08 21.11 18.04
CA SER A 522 5.87 21.89 17.75
C SER A 522 5.27 21.60 16.37
N GLY A 523 6.02 21.02 15.44
CA GLY A 523 5.54 20.73 14.10
C GLY A 523 6.65 20.50 13.08
N ILE A 524 6.26 20.34 11.83
CA ILE A 524 7.17 20.10 10.70
C ILE A 524 7.20 21.33 9.81
N PHE A 525 8.38 21.86 9.58
CA PHE A 525 8.65 22.92 8.61
C PHE A 525 9.10 22.30 7.29
N ASN A 526 8.53 22.77 6.20
CA ASN A 526 8.92 22.40 4.84
C ASN A 526 9.31 23.65 4.08
N PHE A 527 10.49 23.63 3.48
CA PHE A 527 10.98 24.68 2.61
C PHE A 527 11.40 24.04 1.28
N ILE A 528 10.85 24.53 0.16
CA ILE A 528 11.16 24.02 -1.17
C ILE A 528 11.45 25.19 -2.09
N TYR A 529 12.61 25.16 -2.73
CA TYR A 529 12.99 26.02 -3.83
C TYR A 529 12.88 25.26 -5.15
N ALA A 530 12.16 25.79 -6.11
CA ALA A 530 11.87 25.12 -7.36
C ALA A 530 11.96 26.07 -8.58
N LEU A 531 12.50 25.53 -9.67
CA LEU A 531 12.55 26.16 -10.97
C LEU A 531 11.73 25.33 -11.97
N GLY A 532 10.94 26.00 -12.80
CA GLY A 532 10.14 25.38 -13.84
C GLY A 532 10.57 25.85 -15.23
N SER A 533 10.52 24.93 -16.21
CA SER A 533 10.70 25.20 -17.63
C SER A 533 9.68 24.37 -18.40
N SER A 534 9.03 24.96 -19.42
CA SER A 534 8.19 24.20 -20.33
C SER A 534 8.37 24.69 -21.76
N GLN A 535 7.92 23.91 -22.75
CA GLN A 535 8.01 24.29 -24.17
C GLN A 535 7.32 25.63 -24.42
N ASN A 536 6.20 25.88 -23.72
CA ASN A 536 5.39 27.08 -23.91
C ASN A 536 5.82 28.28 -23.03
N THR A 537 6.48 28.04 -21.89
CA THR A 537 6.97 29.11 -20.98
C THR A 537 8.44 29.45 -21.18
N GLY A 538 9.17 28.63 -21.94
CA GLY A 538 10.59 28.83 -22.24
C GLY A 538 11.54 28.19 -21.23
N LYS A 539 12.82 28.56 -21.33
CA LYS A 539 13.92 28.01 -20.52
C LYS A 539 13.82 28.40 -19.03
N PHE A 540 14.55 27.69 -18.18
CA PHE A 540 14.67 28.02 -16.76
C PHE A 540 15.06 29.49 -16.54
N ASN A 541 14.30 30.17 -15.68
CA ASN A 541 14.55 31.56 -15.32
C ASN A 541 14.51 31.69 -13.79
N PHE A 542 15.62 32.09 -13.20
CA PHE A 542 15.74 32.27 -11.75
C PHE A 542 14.78 33.32 -11.21
N ASN A 543 14.42 34.34 -11.99
CA ASN A 543 13.42 35.35 -11.59
C ASN A 543 12.00 34.80 -11.48
N GLN A 544 11.75 33.61 -12.04
CA GLN A 544 10.46 32.90 -11.98
C GLN A 544 10.47 31.74 -10.97
N SER A 545 11.55 31.60 -10.20
CA SER A 545 11.67 30.56 -9.19
C SER A 545 10.51 30.63 -8.20
N LYS A 546 10.14 29.46 -7.66
CA LYS A 546 9.09 29.33 -6.66
C LYS A 546 9.69 28.91 -5.33
N ILE A 547 9.32 29.63 -4.30
CA ILE A 547 9.63 29.28 -2.93
C ILE A 547 8.33 28.85 -2.28
N HIS A 548 8.31 27.62 -1.76
CA HIS A 548 7.20 27.11 -0.99
C HIS A 548 7.65 26.94 0.45
N PHE A 549 6.90 27.52 1.36
CA PHE A 549 7.07 27.36 2.79
C PHE A 549 5.81 26.73 3.35
N GLY A 550 5.95 25.70 4.16
CA GLY A 550 4.85 25.03 4.84
C GLY A 550 5.22 24.76 6.29
N TYR A 551 4.26 24.94 7.17
CA TYR A 551 4.36 24.54 8.57
C TYR A 551 3.15 23.68 8.91
N THR A 552 3.36 22.54 9.52
CA THR A 552 2.31 21.60 9.90
C THR A 552 2.41 21.26 11.36
N THR A 553 1.43 21.65 12.16
CA THR A 553 1.29 21.25 13.57
C THR A 553 0.52 19.95 13.68
N ARG A 554 0.98 19.03 14.55
CA ARG A 554 0.28 17.77 14.86
C ARG A 554 0.09 17.64 16.38
N PHE A 555 -1.11 17.21 16.83
CA PHE A 555 -1.46 17.05 18.24
C PHE A 555 -2.27 15.79 18.51
#